data_f46160fbf2a24c0b06b370f3b2569bd8
#
_entry.id   f46160fbf2a24c0b06b370f3b2569bd8
#
_cell.length_a   1.000
_cell.length_b   1.000
_cell.length_c   1.000
_cell.angle_alpha   90.00
_cell.angle_beta   90.00
_cell.angle_gamma   90.00
#
_symmetry.space_group_name_H-M   'P 1'
#
loop_
_entity.id
_entity.type
_entity.pdbx_description
1 polymer ?
#
loop_
_entity_poly.entity_id
_entity_poly.type
_entity_poly.pdbx_seq_one_letter_code
_entity_poly.pdbx_strand_id
1 'polypeptide(L)'
;MFKERLATLGPADGLVILGVLYKDQAPLARQFLADFGATWPTVADDSGALAAAYRVVAPPQTYFIDKDGVLRAIQIGQVKPEDFDTQYAKIKP
;
A
#
# COMPACT_ATOMS: atom_id res chain seq x y z
N MET A 1 -3.88 10.68 3.45
CA MET A 1 -3.61 10.72 1.99
C MET A 1 -4.20 9.53 1.27
N PHE A 2 -3.87 8.30 1.65
CA PHE A 2 -4.42 7.10 0.97
C PHE A 2 -5.94 7.03 1.00
N LYS A 3 -6.56 7.38 2.13
CA LYS A 3 -8.02 7.38 2.28
C LYS A 3 -8.68 8.28 1.24
N GLU A 4 -8.18 9.49 1.07
CA GLU A 4 -8.71 10.47 0.13
C GLU A 4 -8.48 10.03 -1.31
N ARG A 5 -7.32 9.50 -1.62
CA ARG A 5 -7.01 8.99 -2.96
C ARG A 5 -7.89 7.80 -3.32
N LEU A 6 -8.11 6.88 -2.38
CA LEU A 6 -8.99 5.74 -2.62
C LEU A 6 -10.42 6.18 -2.88
N ALA A 7 -10.92 7.17 -2.12
CA ALA A 7 -12.27 7.70 -2.28
C ALA A 7 -12.48 8.30 -3.68
N THR A 8 -11.47 8.93 -4.25
CA THR A 8 -11.53 9.56 -5.57
C THR A 8 -11.21 8.58 -6.70
N LEU A 9 -10.10 7.85 -6.59
CA LEU A 9 -9.57 7.02 -7.67
C LEU A 9 -10.17 5.62 -7.71
N GLY A 10 -10.73 5.15 -6.60
CA GLY A 10 -11.43 3.86 -6.57
C GLY A 10 -12.58 3.83 -7.57
N PRO A 11 -13.57 4.75 -7.44
CA PRO A 11 -14.66 4.81 -8.41
C PRO A 11 -14.22 5.23 -9.82
N ALA A 12 -13.28 6.15 -9.93
CA ALA A 12 -12.86 6.69 -11.23
C ALA A 12 -12.00 5.71 -12.03
N ASP A 13 -11.00 5.11 -11.40
CA ASP A 13 -9.96 4.33 -12.07
C ASP A 13 -9.89 2.87 -11.61
N GLY A 14 -10.69 2.48 -10.62
CA GLY A 14 -10.64 1.13 -10.06
C GLY A 14 -9.47 0.90 -9.11
N LEU A 15 -8.95 1.96 -8.49
CA LEU A 15 -7.86 1.82 -7.52
C LEU A 15 -8.25 0.90 -6.37
N VAL A 16 -7.39 -0.05 -6.06
CA VAL A 16 -7.50 -0.95 -4.90
C VAL A 16 -6.24 -0.80 -4.07
N ILE A 17 -6.43 -0.71 -2.75
CA ILE A 17 -5.32 -0.69 -1.80
C ILE A 17 -5.37 -1.97 -0.98
N LEU A 18 -4.23 -2.62 -0.83
CA LEU A 18 -4.04 -3.77 0.05
C LEU A 18 -2.95 -3.43 1.05
N GLY A 19 -3.29 -3.47 2.34
CA GLY A 19 -2.30 -3.30 3.40
C GLY A 19 -1.68 -4.63 3.79
N VAL A 20 -0.39 -4.59 4.11
CA VAL A 20 0.34 -5.76 4.63
C VAL A 20 1.02 -5.34 5.93
N LEU A 21 0.71 -6.06 7.01
CA LEU A 21 1.30 -5.81 8.33
C LEU A 21 2.52 -6.71 8.53
N TYR A 22 3.66 -6.08 8.76
CA TYR A 22 4.93 -6.78 8.85
C TYR A 22 5.12 -7.40 10.23
N LYS A 23 5.27 -8.72 10.27
CA LYS A 23 5.67 -9.51 11.44
C LYS A 23 4.98 -9.09 12.77
N ASP A 24 5.79 -8.89 13.82
CA ASP A 24 5.34 -8.71 15.21
C ASP A 24 4.69 -7.36 15.48
N GLN A 25 4.60 -6.49 14.49
CA GLN A 25 3.99 -5.16 14.64
C GLN A 25 2.49 -5.17 14.31
N ALA A 26 1.95 -6.29 13.90
CA ALA A 26 0.56 -6.39 13.44
C ALA A 26 -0.48 -5.85 14.43
N PRO A 27 -0.46 -6.19 15.74
CA PRO A 27 -1.48 -5.68 16.67
C PRO A 27 -1.48 -4.17 16.80
N LEU A 28 -0.30 -3.55 16.93
CA LEU A 28 -0.18 -2.09 17.03
C LEU A 28 -0.53 -1.41 15.71
N ALA A 29 -0.11 -2.00 14.59
CA ALA A 29 -0.41 -1.47 13.27
C ALA A 29 -1.91 -1.51 12.96
N ARG A 30 -2.62 -2.57 13.38
CA ARG A 30 -4.08 -2.67 13.21
C ARG A 30 -4.80 -1.56 13.96
N GLN A 31 -4.39 -1.27 15.20
CA GLN A 31 -4.96 -0.18 15.98
C GLN A 31 -4.70 1.17 15.32
N PHE A 32 -3.48 1.39 14.85
CA PHE A 32 -3.10 2.61 14.15
C PHE A 32 -3.96 2.82 12.90
N LEU A 33 -4.13 1.77 12.07
CA LEU A 33 -4.95 1.85 10.87
C LEU A 33 -6.42 2.15 11.19
N ALA A 34 -6.95 1.54 12.25
CA ALA A 34 -8.32 1.81 12.67
C ALA A 34 -8.49 3.27 13.09
N ASP A 35 -7.53 3.82 13.83
CA ASP A 35 -7.56 5.21 14.29
C ASP A 35 -7.48 6.20 13.12
N PHE A 36 -6.79 5.82 12.04
CA PHE A 36 -6.68 6.65 10.83
C PHE A 36 -7.82 6.43 9.82
N GLY A 37 -8.76 5.56 10.14
CA GLY A 37 -9.92 5.30 9.27
C GLY A 37 -9.56 4.55 8.00
N ALA A 38 -8.56 3.68 8.04
CA ALA A 38 -8.21 2.83 6.91
C ALA A 38 -9.33 1.82 6.66
N THR A 39 -9.90 1.84 5.45
CA THR A 39 -11.03 0.99 5.08
C THR A 39 -10.63 -0.13 4.11
N TRP A 40 -9.40 -0.14 3.62
CA TRP A 40 -8.91 -1.16 2.70
C TRP A 40 -8.56 -2.46 3.40
N PRO A 41 -8.63 -3.59 2.69
CA PRO A 41 -8.22 -4.88 3.24
C PRO A 41 -6.76 -4.85 3.68
N THR A 42 -6.50 -5.50 4.81
CA THR A 42 -5.16 -5.57 5.39
C THR A 42 -4.90 -7.00 5.84
N VAL A 43 -3.76 -7.56 5.46
CA VAL A 43 -3.35 -8.91 5.85
C VAL A 43 -2.11 -8.83 6.74
N ALA A 44 -1.99 -9.81 7.65
CA ALA A 44 -0.82 -9.92 8.51
C ALA A 44 0.20 -10.87 7.87
N ASP A 45 1.45 -10.42 7.81
CA ASP A 45 2.57 -11.24 7.33
C ASP A 45 3.38 -11.74 8.53
N ASP A 46 2.78 -12.63 9.34
CA ASP A 46 3.34 -13.05 10.62
C ASP A 46 4.69 -13.74 10.48
N SER A 47 4.88 -14.55 9.45
CA SER A 47 6.15 -15.25 9.19
C SER A 47 7.16 -14.38 8.46
N GLY A 48 6.74 -13.27 7.88
CA GLY A 48 7.58 -12.46 7.00
C GLY A 48 7.75 -13.04 5.60
N ALA A 49 7.00 -14.09 5.24
CA ALA A 49 7.15 -14.75 3.95
C ALA A 49 6.79 -13.83 2.78
N LEU A 50 5.74 -13.01 2.92
CA LEU A 50 5.33 -12.08 1.89
C LEU A 50 6.38 -10.97 1.70
N ALA A 51 6.89 -10.42 2.79
CA ALA A 51 7.97 -9.43 2.75
C ALA A 51 9.22 -10.01 2.07
N ALA A 52 9.57 -11.25 2.36
CA ALA A 52 10.71 -11.95 1.73
C ALA A 52 10.47 -12.14 0.24
N ALA A 53 9.26 -12.54 -0.18
CA ALA A 53 8.90 -12.74 -1.58
C ALA A 53 9.04 -11.45 -2.40
N TYR A 54 8.66 -10.31 -1.81
CA TYR A 54 8.77 -9.00 -2.44
C TYR A 54 10.09 -8.30 -2.15
N ARG A 55 11.01 -8.94 -1.42
CA ARG A 55 12.32 -8.42 -1.07
C ARG A 55 12.24 -7.09 -0.31
N VAL A 56 11.31 -7.00 0.63
CA VAL A 56 11.15 -5.83 1.49
C VAL A 56 12.33 -5.75 2.44
N VAL A 57 13.09 -4.67 2.37
CA VAL A 57 14.30 -4.48 3.19
C VAL A 57 14.13 -3.39 4.23
N ALA A 58 13.27 -2.42 3.98
CA ALA A 58 13.10 -1.25 4.85
C ALA A 58 11.65 -0.78 4.83
N PRO A 59 10.75 -1.36 5.64
CA PRO A 59 9.39 -0.87 5.76
C PRO A 59 9.37 0.57 6.30
N PRO A 60 8.40 1.42 5.89
CA PRO A 60 7.33 1.10 4.96
C PRO A 60 7.79 1.11 3.50
N GLN A 61 7.21 0.22 2.70
CA GLN A 61 7.39 0.21 1.25
C GLN A 61 6.03 0.14 0.57
N THR A 62 5.88 0.84 -0.55
CA THR A 62 4.64 0.85 -1.33
C THR A 62 4.93 0.41 -2.74
N TYR A 63 4.17 -0.56 -3.22
CA TYR A 63 4.30 -1.15 -4.54
C TYR A 63 3.16 -0.69 -5.41
N PHE A 64 3.47 -0.17 -6.58
CA PHE A 64 2.49 0.29 -7.56
C PHE A 64 2.41 -0.72 -8.69
N ILE A 65 1.30 -1.43 -8.73
CA ILE A 65 1.05 -2.54 -9.68
C ILE A 65 -0.08 -2.13 -10.61
N ASP A 66 0.12 -2.28 -11.92
CA ASP A 66 -0.89 -1.91 -12.90
C ASP A 66 -1.99 -2.98 -13.03
N LYS A 67 -2.99 -2.71 -13.86
CA LYS A 67 -4.14 -3.60 -14.07
C LYS A 67 -3.77 -4.97 -14.64
N ASP A 68 -2.61 -5.07 -15.25
CA ASP A 68 -2.11 -6.33 -15.85
C ASP A 68 -1.24 -7.12 -14.88
N GLY A 69 -1.10 -6.65 -13.62
CA GLY A 69 -0.31 -7.29 -12.59
C GLY A 69 1.18 -6.99 -12.68
N VAL A 70 1.56 -5.98 -13.44
CA VAL A 70 2.97 -5.61 -13.62
C VAL A 70 3.37 -4.55 -12.60
N LEU A 71 4.43 -4.83 -11.86
CA LEU A 71 5.02 -3.87 -10.91
C LEU A 71 5.71 -2.75 -11.69
N ARG A 72 5.25 -1.52 -11.50
CA ARG A 72 5.75 -0.34 -12.22
C ARG A 72 6.58 0.59 -11.38
N ALA A 73 6.38 0.59 -10.07
CA ALA A 73 7.13 1.48 -9.18
C ALA A 73 7.16 0.92 -7.76
N ILE A 74 8.23 1.25 -7.04
CA ILE A 74 8.38 0.98 -5.61
C ILE A 74 8.78 2.29 -4.95
N GLN A 75 8.01 2.68 -3.93
CA GLN A 75 8.35 3.83 -3.08
C GLN A 75 8.87 3.30 -1.75
N ILE A 76 10.12 3.61 -1.41
CA ILE A 76 10.71 3.25 -0.14
C ILE A 76 10.53 4.42 0.83
N GLY A 77 10.05 4.13 2.04
CA GLY A 77 9.77 5.14 3.04
C GLY A 77 8.36 5.70 2.92
N GLN A 78 8.12 6.78 3.63
CA GLN A 78 6.82 7.41 3.71
C GLN A 78 6.40 8.01 2.35
N VAL A 79 5.14 7.80 1.99
CA VAL A 79 4.58 8.30 0.73
C VAL A 79 3.89 9.64 0.98
N LYS A 80 4.40 10.70 0.38
CA LYS A 80 3.74 12.01 0.37
C LYS A 80 2.74 12.09 -0.78
N PRO A 81 1.75 13.00 -0.74
CA PRO A 81 0.76 13.12 -1.82
C PRO A 81 1.37 13.28 -3.20
N GLU A 82 2.40 14.12 -3.34
CA GLU A 82 3.09 14.31 -4.63
C GLU A 82 3.82 13.06 -5.10
N ASP A 83 4.40 12.28 -4.19
CA ASP A 83 5.05 11.00 -4.52
C ASP A 83 4.02 10.00 -5.03
N PHE A 84 2.88 9.91 -4.35
CA PHE A 84 1.78 9.05 -4.76
C PHE A 84 1.34 9.38 -6.18
N ASP A 85 1.09 10.65 -6.46
CA ASP A 85 0.58 11.09 -7.76
C ASP A 85 1.58 10.80 -8.88
N THR A 86 2.88 10.99 -8.62
CA THR A 86 3.94 10.69 -9.58
C THR A 86 4.00 9.20 -9.90
N GLN A 87 3.97 8.35 -8.88
CA GLN A 87 4.06 6.90 -9.07
C GLN A 87 2.75 6.33 -9.62
N TYR A 88 1.61 6.86 -9.19
CA TYR A 88 0.30 6.43 -9.67
C TYR A 88 0.14 6.64 -11.17
N ALA A 89 0.70 7.70 -11.71
CA ALA A 89 0.67 7.97 -13.14
C ALA A 89 1.26 6.81 -13.98
N LYS A 90 2.12 5.99 -13.39
CA LYS A 90 2.76 4.85 -14.05
C LYS A 90 1.82 3.64 -14.14
N ILE A 91 0.79 3.57 -13.29
CA ILE A 91 -0.15 2.44 -13.25
C ILE A 91 -1.57 2.84 -13.62
N LYS A 92 -1.82 4.12 -13.81
CA LYS A 92 -3.13 4.64 -14.17
C LYS A 92 -3.64 3.97 -15.45
N PRO A 93 -4.93 3.52 -15.47
CA PRO A 93 -5.53 2.90 -16.65
C PRO A 93 -5.57 3.81 -17.88
#